data_b09bd566d22cecb927bc574b011adcd7
#
_entry.id   b09bd566d22cecb927bc574b011adcd7
#
_cell.length_a   1.000
_cell.length_b   1.000
_cell.length_c   1.000
_cell.angle_alpha   90.00
_cell.angle_beta   90.00
_cell.angle_gamma   90.00
#
_symmetry.space_group_name_H-M   'P 1'
#
loop_
_entity.id
_entity.type
_entity.pdbx_description
1 polymer ?
#
loop_
_entity_poly.entity_id
_entity_poly.type
_entity_poly.pdbx_seq_one_letter_code
_entity_poly.pdbx_strand_id
1 'polypeptide(L)'
;FMDDGEILGSLQNEECRIDSISQSWAVISGAGDNDKKYISMESLENHLVDKADGIIKLLDPPFEKSKLNPGYIKSYVPGTRENGGQYTHGAIWVTIAMALLNLDDKAFEYYKMINPIEHSRTREAANKYKVEPYVVAADVYGKYNLAGRGGWTWYTGSSSWMYIAGIKYILGLDIENGMMKITPHIPANWEGYSIRYKSVSYTH
;
A
#
# COMPACT_ATOMS: atom_id res chain seq x y z
N PHE A 1 5.32 -21.91 -2.01
CA PHE A 1 6.03 -23.06 -1.43
C PHE A 1 7.44 -22.62 -1.07
N MET A 2 7.92 -23.07 0.07
CA MET A 2 9.33 -22.93 0.47
C MET A 2 10.18 -24.04 -0.20
N ASP A 3 11.52 -23.94 -0.11
CA ASP A 3 12.43 -24.89 -0.77
C ASP A 3 12.27 -26.35 -0.30
N ASP A 4 11.76 -26.54 0.91
CA ASP A 4 11.45 -27.84 1.50
C ASP A 4 10.02 -28.34 1.16
N GLY A 5 9.26 -27.58 0.35
CA GLY A 5 7.90 -27.87 -0.03
C GLY A 5 6.82 -27.43 0.95
N GLU A 6 7.18 -26.81 2.05
CA GLU A 6 6.23 -26.24 3.01
C GLU A 6 5.40 -25.11 2.38
N ILE A 7 4.13 -25.02 2.76
CA ILE A 7 3.21 -23.99 2.27
C ILE A 7 3.32 -22.76 3.16
N LEU A 8 3.46 -21.59 2.56
CA LEU A 8 3.41 -20.30 3.22
C LEU A 8 2.40 -19.38 2.53
N GLY A 9 1.72 -18.52 3.28
CA GLY A 9 0.73 -17.59 2.73
C GLY A 9 -0.61 -18.24 2.38
N SER A 10 -1.05 -19.22 3.15
CA SER A 10 -2.33 -19.90 2.96
C SER A 10 -3.15 -19.95 4.26
N LEU A 11 -4.46 -20.17 4.12
CA LEU A 11 -5.37 -20.34 5.26
C LEU A 11 -5.00 -21.52 6.17
N GLN A 12 -4.15 -22.44 5.71
CA GLN A 12 -3.69 -23.60 6.48
C GLN A 12 -2.55 -23.23 7.45
N ASN A 13 -1.91 -22.07 7.24
CA ASN A 13 -0.86 -21.59 8.12
C ASN A 13 -1.45 -20.99 9.39
N GLU A 14 -0.71 -21.07 10.52
CA GLU A 14 -1.04 -20.36 11.75
C GLU A 14 -0.69 -18.87 11.65
N GLU A 15 0.40 -18.56 10.96
CA GLU A 15 0.93 -17.20 10.73
C GLU A 15 1.11 -16.95 9.23
N CYS A 16 1.11 -15.68 8.82
CA CYS A 16 1.19 -15.26 7.43
C CYS A 16 0.18 -15.99 6.53
N ARG A 17 -1.11 -15.90 6.89
CA ARG A 17 -2.19 -16.50 6.09
C ARG A 17 -2.46 -15.75 4.80
N ILE A 18 -2.16 -14.46 4.80
CA ILE A 18 -2.36 -13.56 3.68
C ILE A 18 -1.27 -12.50 3.69
N ASP A 19 -0.82 -12.05 2.52
CA ASP A 19 0.04 -10.90 2.35
C ASP A 19 -0.49 -9.95 1.26
N SER A 20 -0.19 -8.64 1.41
CA SER A 20 -0.72 -7.60 0.52
C SER A 20 -0.04 -7.59 -0.85
N ILE A 21 1.20 -8.07 -0.96
CA ILE A 21 1.95 -8.05 -2.22
C ILE A 21 1.34 -9.03 -3.20
N SER A 22 1.16 -10.29 -2.80
CA SER A 22 0.58 -11.30 -3.69
C SER A 22 -0.85 -10.94 -4.11
N GLN A 23 -1.66 -10.38 -3.21
CA GLN A 23 -3.02 -9.94 -3.54
C GLN A 23 -3.02 -8.79 -4.55
N SER A 24 -2.27 -7.72 -4.28
CA SER A 24 -2.22 -6.56 -5.17
C SER A 24 -1.58 -6.88 -6.53
N TRP A 25 -0.52 -7.69 -6.55
CA TRP A 25 0.15 -8.08 -7.79
C TRP A 25 -0.63 -9.10 -8.63
N ALA A 26 -1.56 -9.86 -8.05
CA ALA A 26 -2.53 -10.63 -8.83
C ALA A 26 -3.35 -9.71 -9.77
N VAL A 27 -3.59 -8.46 -9.36
CA VAL A 27 -4.26 -7.44 -10.18
C VAL A 27 -3.27 -6.73 -11.09
N ILE A 28 -2.19 -6.16 -10.53
CA ILE A 28 -1.23 -5.30 -11.23
C ILE A 28 -0.55 -6.02 -12.39
N SER A 29 -0.17 -7.28 -12.22
CA SER A 29 0.49 -8.08 -13.26
C SER A 29 -0.47 -8.55 -14.36
N GLY A 30 -1.77 -8.47 -14.13
CA GLY A 30 -2.77 -9.04 -15.03
C GLY A 30 -2.87 -10.57 -15.02
N ALA A 31 -2.10 -11.27 -14.20
CA ALA A 31 -2.02 -12.73 -14.18
C ALA A 31 -3.25 -13.43 -13.60
N GLY A 32 -4.01 -12.78 -12.73
CA GLY A 32 -5.22 -13.34 -12.13
C GLY A 32 -6.43 -13.29 -13.08
N ASP A 33 -7.32 -14.30 -13.00
CA ASP A 33 -8.65 -14.22 -13.59
C ASP A 33 -9.44 -13.06 -12.97
N ASN A 34 -10.37 -12.48 -13.71
CA ASN A 34 -11.10 -11.29 -13.23
C ASN A 34 -11.79 -11.53 -11.89
N ASP A 35 -12.51 -12.64 -11.73
CA ASP A 35 -13.19 -12.95 -10.47
C ASP A 35 -12.21 -13.09 -9.30
N LYS A 36 -11.07 -13.76 -9.54
CA LYS A 36 -10.02 -13.94 -8.51
C LYS A 36 -9.37 -12.63 -8.10
N LYS A 37 -9.23 -11.66 -9.01
CA LYS A 37 -8.70 -10.32 -8.69
C LYS A 37 -9.60 -9.61 -7.67
N TYR A 38 -10.92 -9.63 -7.87
CA TYR A 38 -11.87 -9.03 -6.92
C TYR A 38 -11.86 -9.77 -5.58
N ILE A 39 -11.88 -11.11 -5.58
CA ILE A 39 -11.82 -11.93 -4.36
C ILE A 39 -10.52 -11.65 -3.59
N SER A 40 -9.38 -11.52 -4.28
CA SER A 40 -8.10 -11.24 -3.64
C SER A 40 -8.10 -9.88 -2.95
N MET A 41 -8.66 -8.84 -3.59
CA MET A 41 -8.72 -7.51 -2.99
C MET A 41 -9.76 -7.41 -1.88
N GLU A 42 -10.85 -8.14 -1.94
CA GLU A 42 -11.82 -8.27 -0.85
C GLU A 42 -11.19 -8.97 0.37
N SER A 43 -10.46 -10.06 0.13
CA SER A 43 -9.72 -10.76 1.20
C SER A 43 -8.67 -9.86 1.85
N LEU A 44 -7.93 -9.09 1.05
CA LEU A 44 -6.98 -8.11 1.52
C LEU A 44 -7.67 -7.05 2.39
N GLU A 45 -8.78 -6.48 1.93
CA GLU A 45 -9.54 -5.48 2.68
C GLU A 45 -9.98 -6.01 4.05
N ASN A 46 -10.52 -7.22 4.08
CA ASN A 46 -11.05 -7.83 5.29
C ASN A 46 -9.97 -8.18 6.33
N HIS A 47 -8.75 -8.49 5.89
CA HIS A 47 -7.71 -9.01 6.78
C HIS A 47 -6.54 -8.05 7.01
N LEU A 48 -6.22 -7.18 6.04
CA LEU A 48 -5.01 -6.36 6.09
C LEU A 48 -5.27 -4.87 6.25
N VAL A 49 -6.48 -4.38 5.94
CA VAL A 49 -6.81 -2.96 6.10
C VAL A 49 -7.30 -2.68 7.51
N ASP A 50 -6.52 -1.92 8.25
CA ASP A 50 -6.88 -1.43 9.57
C ASP A 50 -7.24 0.07 9.50
N LYS A 51 -8.54 0.34 9.39
CA LYS A 51 -9.05 1.72 9.29
C LYS A 51 -8.93 2.49 10.61
N ALA A 52 -8.90 1.81 11.76
CA ALA A 52 -8.79 2.46 13.06
C ALA A 52 -7.39 3.04 13.29
N ASP A 53 -6.37 2.31 12.86
CA ASP A 53 -4.98 2.75 12.95
C ASP A 53 -4.48 3.43 11.67
N GLY A 54 -5.27 3.40 10.58
CA GLY A 54 -4.95 4.04 9.31
C GLY A 54 -3.79 3.36 8.59
N ILE A 55 -3.72 2.04 8.61
CA ILE A 55 -2.63 1.25 8.01
C ILE A 55 -3.15 0.12 7.13
N ILE A 56 -2.33 -0.28 6.17
CA ILE A 56 -2.49 -1.50 5.39
C ILE A 56 -1.31 -2.42 5.73
N LYS A 57 -1.59 -3.48 6.46
CA LYS A 57 -0.57 -4.44 6.89
C LYS A 57 0.05 -5.17 5.70
N LEU A 58 1.34 -5.51 5.81
CA LEU A 58 1.97 -6.32 4.78
C LEU A 58 1.45 -7.76 4.80
N LEU A 59 1.36 -8.36 5.96
CA LEU A 59 0.89 -9.72 6.18
C LEU A 59 0.15 -9.85 7.51
N ASP A 60 -0.70 -10.89 7.63
CA ASP A 60 -1.44 -11.21 8.84
C ASP A 60 -1.69 -12.74 8.97
N PRO A 61 -1.63 -13.34 10.16
CA PRO A 61 -0.96 -12.85 11.36
C PRO A 61 0.57 -12.73 11.19
N PRO A 62 1.25 -11.87 11.96
CA PRO A 62 2.70 -11.75 11.90
C PRO A 62 3.42 -13.00 12.41
N PHE A 63 4.67 -13.19 11.99
CA PHE A 63 5.50 -14.28 12.46
C PHE A 63 5.97 -14.03 13.90
N GLU A 64 5.73 -15.00 14.78
CA GLU A 64 6.21 -15.00 16.16
C GLU A 64 6.60 -16.41 16.61
N LYS A 65 5.70 -17.37 16.44
CA LYS A 65 5.82 -18.74 17.01
C LYS A 65 6.02 -19.81 15.95
N SER A 66 5.69 -19.54 14.70
CA SER A 66 5.80 -20.50 13.60
C SER A 66 7.18 -21.13 13.55
N LYS A 67 7.21 -22.43 13.29
CA LYS A 67 8.46 -23.18 13.03
C LYS A 67 9.03 -22.90 11.65
N LEU A 68 8.22 -22.35 10.73
CA LEU A 68 8.65 -21.94 9.42
C LEU A 68 9.75 -20.88 9.52
N ASN A 69 10.68 -20.92 8.60
CA ASN A 69 11.77 -19.96 8.50
C ASN A 69 11.53 -19.02 7.30
N PRO A 70 10.78 -17.93 7.49
CA PRO A 70 10.55 -16.94 6.42
C PRO A 70 11.74 -16.01 6.20
N GLY A 71 12.94 -16.40 6.63
CA GLY A 71 14.14 -15.58 6.56
C GLY A 71 14.13 -14.42 7.58
N TYR A 72 14.70 -13.28 7.17
CA TYR A 72 14.90 -12.14 8.07
C TYR A 72 13.60 -11.50 8.61
N ILE A 73 12.48 -11.70 7.94
CA ILE A 73 11.19 -11.10 8.33
C ILE A 73 10.83 -11.46 9.78
N LYS A 74 11.05 -12.72 10.16
CA LYS A 74 10.78 -13.20 11.53
C LYS A 74 11.67 -12.55 12.60
N SER A 75 12.76 -11.91 12.22
CA SER A 75 13.63 -11.18 13.15
C SER A 75 13.02 -9.86 13.62
N TYR A 76 12.03 -9.33 12.91
CA TYR A 76 11.31 -8.14 13.35
C TYR A 76 10.23 -8.52 14.36
N VAL A 77 10.06 -7.65 15.33
CA VAL A 77 8.96 -7.79 16.31
C VAL A 77 7.62 -7.76 15.58
N PRO A 78 6.65 -8.65 15.94
CA PRO A 78 5.32 -8.63 15.36
C PRO A 78 4.70 -7.24 15.33
N GLY A 79 4.13 -6.86 14.19
CA GLY A 79 3.55 -5.55 13.94
C GLY A 79 4.56 -4.46 13.55
N THR A 80 5.82 -4.81 13.27
CA THR A 80 6.82 -3.83 12.82
C THR A 80 7.41 -4.22 11.46
N ARG A 81 7.69 -3.20 10.64
CA ARG A 81 8.26 -3.36 9.30
C ARG A 81 7.50 -4.41 8.49
N GLU A 82 8.23 -5.35 7.85
CA GLU A 82 7.63 -6.40 7.03
C GLU A 82 6.89 -7.47 7.85
N ASN A 83 7.10 -7.54 9.16
CA ASN A 83 6.45 -8.54 10.00
C ASN A 83 5.10 -8.06 10.56
N GLY A 84 4.12 -7.84 9.69
CA GLY A 84 2.76 -7.46 10.05
C GLY A 84 2.55 -5.98 10.35
N GLY A 85 3.56 -5.12 10.15
CA GLY A 85 3.38 -3.68 10.03
C GLY A 85 2.91 -3.29 8.63
N GLN A 86 2.67 -1.99 8.40
CA GLN A 86 2.53 -1.47 7.05
C GLN A 86 3.92 -1.35 6.42
N TYR A 87 4.18 -2.12 5.38
CA TYR A 87 5.26 -1.86 4.45
C TYR A 87 4.72 -0.94 3.36
N THR A 88 5.15 0.32 3.37
CA THR A 88 4.44 1.37 2.60
C THR A 88 4.48 1.15 1.09
N HIS A 89 5.51 0.53 0.53
CA HIS A 89 5.51 0.07 -0.86
C HIS A 89 4.31 -0.84 -1.16
N GLY A 90 4.12 -1.89 -0.34
CA GLY A 90 3.01 -2.82 -0.49
C GLY A 90 1.66 -2.14 -0.35
N ALA A 91 1.53 -1.24 0.62
CA ALA A 91 0.30 -0.47 0.82
C ALA A 91 -0.04 0.43 -0.38
N ILE A 92 0.95 1.02 -1.04
CA ILE A 92 0.74 1.81 -2.26
C ILE A 92 0.29 0.91 -3.41
N TRP A 93 0.85 -0.27 -3.57
CA TRP A 93 0.41 -1.23 -4.60
C TRP A 93 -1.04 -1.67 -4.40
N VAL A 94 -1.52 -1.75 -3.17
CA VAL A 94 -2.95 -1.96 -2.88
C VAL A 94 -3.80 -0.84 -3.46
N THR A 95 -3.40 0.42 -3.26
CA THR A 95 -4.07 1.58 -3.86
C THR A 95 -4.12 1.49 -5.39
N ILE A 96 -2.99 1.13 -6.01
CA ILE A 96 -2.90 0.96 -7.46
C ILE A 96 -3.81 -0.18 -7.94
N ALA A 97 -3.83 -1.31 -7.23
CA ALA A 97 -4.68 -2.44 -7.57
C ALA A 97 -6.17 -2.09 -7.51
N MET A 98 -6.59 -1.31 -6.49
CA MET A 98 -7.98 -0.82 -6.40
C MET A 98 -8.34 0.09 -7.59
N ALA A 99 -7.46 1.02 -7.98
CA ALA A 99 -7.68 1.85 -9.15
C ALA A 99 -7.80 1.03 -10.44
N LEU A 100 -6.92 0.06 -10.66
CA LEU A 100 -6.96 -0.83 -11.83
C LEU A 100 -8.23 -1.70 -11.92
N LEU A 101 -8.91 -1.93 -10.80
CA LEU A 101 -10.21 -2.60 -10.73
C LEU A 101 -11.39 -1.63 -10.84
N ASN A 102 -11.15 -0.32 -11.08
CA ASN A 102 -12.16 0.74 -11.08
C ASN A 102 -12.93 0.85 -9.75
N LEU A 103 -12.28 0.53 -8.64
CA LEU A 103 -12.78 0.74 -7.29
C LEU A 103 -12.31 2.10 -6.78
N ASP A 104 -12.70 3.15 -7.48
CA ASP A 104 -12.14 4.51 -7.41
C ASP A 104 -12.23 5.12 -6.00
N ASP A 105 -13.39 5.00 -5.35
CA ASP A 105 -13.58 5.50 -3.99
C ASP A 105 -12.65 4.81 -2.98
N LYS A 106 -12.46 3.48 -3.11
CA LYS A 106 -11.54 2.72 -2.26
C LYS A 106 -10.08 3.04 -2.57
N ALA A 107 -9.73 3.19 -3.85
CA ALA A 107 -8.38 3.59 -4.25
C ALA A 107 -8.00 4.93 -3.62
N PHE A 108 -8.90 5.91 -3.66
CA PHE A 108 -8.65 7.22 -3.06
C PHE A 108 -8.71 7.18 -1.52
N GLU A 109 -9.61 6.41 -0.92
CA GLU A 109 -9.67 6.19 0.54
C GLU A 109 -8.32 5.66 1.04
N TYR A 110 -7.77 4.63 0.40
CA TYR A 110 -6.50 4.02 0.80
C TYR A 110 -5.31 4.91 0.52
N TYR A 111 -5.30 5.62 -0.62
CA TYR A 111 -4.29 6.64 -0.90
C TYR A 111 -4.23 7.70 0.19
N LYS A 112 -5.39 8.21 0.63
CA LYS A 112 -5.48 9.15 1.76
C LYS A 112 -4.99 8.51 3.05
N MET A 113 -5.47 7.30 3.35
CA MET A 113 -5.17 6.61 4.60
C MET A 113 -3.67 6.44 4.84
N ILE A 114 -2.89 6.15 3.77
CA ILE A 114 -1.43 5.98 3.88
C ILE A 114 -0.64 7.28 3.65
N ASN A 115 -1.31 8.40 3.43
CA ASN A 115 -0.66 9.68 3.15
C ASN A 115 -0.14 10.33 4.45
N PRO A 116 1.14 10.74 4.52
CA PRO A 116 1.71 11.38 5.72
C PRO A 116 0.99 12.66 6.12
N ILE A 117 0.38 13.39 5.18
CA ILE A 117 -0.40 14.60 5.47
C ILE A 117 -1.63 14.26 6.33
N GLU A 118 -2.34 13.17 6.00
CA GLU A 118 -3.50 12.74 6.78
C GLU A 118 -3.10 12.25 8.18
N HIS A 119 -2.01 11.51 8.28
CA HIS A 119 -1.43 11.08 9.56
C HIS A 119 -0.95 12.25 10.44
N SER A 120 -0.84 13.45 9.90
CA SER A 120 -0.35 14.64 10.59
C SER A 120 -1.35 15.80 10.59
N ARG A 121 -2.59 15.57 10.17
CA ARG A 121 -3.63 16.61 10.01
C ARG A 121 -4.01 17.28 11.32
N THR A 122 -3.97 16.56 12.43
CA THR A 122 -4.24 17.07 13.78
C THR A 122 -3.02 16.88 14.67
N ARG A 123 -2.94 17.65 15.75
CA ARG A 123 -1.87 17.50 16.74
C ARG A 123 -1.84 16.09 17.35
N GLU A 124 -3.00 15.48 17.57
CA GLU A 124 -3.12 14.13 18.09
C GLU A 124 -2.58 13.10 17.08
N ALA A 125 -3.02 13.19 15.82
CA ALA A 125 -2.53 12.33 14.73
C ALA A 125 -1.00 12.48 14.55
N ALA A 126 -0.48 13.70 14.53
CA ALA A 126 0.95 13.96 14.42
C ALA A 126 1.74 13.40 15.62
N ASN A 127 1.19 13.48 16.84
CA ASN A 127 1.80 12.89 18.04
C ASN A 127 1.80 11.36 18.02
N LYS A 128 0.85 10.75 17.32
CA LYS A 128 0.79 9.31 17.09
C LYS A 128 1.78 8.90 16.00
N TYR A 129 1.76 9.57 14.86
CA TYR A 129 2.58 9.27 13.69
C TYR A 129 4.08 9.51 13.91
N LYS A 130 4.44 10.63 14.54
CA LYS A 130 5.83 11.00 14.94
C LYS A 130 6.85 11.02 13.79
N VAL A 131 6.40 11.29 12.59
CA VAL A 131 7.21 11.47 11.40
C VAL A 131 6.92 12.86 10.83
N GLU A 132 7.85 13.41 10.06
CA GLU A 132 7.64 14.67 9.36
C GLU A 132 6.41 14.58 8.44
N PRO A 133 5.50 15.57 8.44
CA PRO A 133 4.22 15.49 7.75
C PRO A 133 4.32 15.50 6.21
N TYR A 134 5.50 15.71 5.69
CA TYR A 134 5.80 15.74 4.24
C TYR A 134 6.69 14.58 3.79
N VAL A 135 7.00 13.63 4.67
CA VAL A 135 7.87 12.48 4.38
C VAL A 135 7.06 11.20 4.38
N VAL A 136 7.16 10.43 3.32
CA VAL A 136 6.58 9.09 3.25
C VAL A 136 7.45 8.13 4.05
N ALA A 137 6.93 7.59 5.14
CA ALA A 137 7.62 6.56 5.91
C ALA A 137 7.70 5.25 5.11
N ALA A 138 8.83 4.55 5.22
CA ALA A 138 8.99 3.22 4.61
C ALA A 138 8.08 2.18 5.25
N ASP A 139 7.82 2.34 6.55
CA ASP A 139 6.94 1.50 7.33
C ASP A 139 6.15 2.28 8.38
N VAL A 140 4.98 1.78 8.74
CA VAL A 140 4.16 2.27 9.86
C VAL A 140 3.82 1.09 10.75
N TYR A 141 3.97 1.24 12.06
CA TYR A 141 3.80 0.15 13.00
C TYR A 141 2.33 -0.25 13.14
N GLY A 142 2.07 -1.56 13.13
CA GLY A 142 0.79 -2.18 13.47
C GLY A 142 0.78 -2.83 14.85
N LYS A 143 1.82 -2.60 15.65
CA LYS A 143 1.93 -3.17 17.00
C LYS A 143 1.03 -2.41 17.97
N TYR A 144 0.25 -3.13 18.78
CA TYR A 144 -0.82 -2.64 19.66
C TYR A 144 -0.53 -1.29 20.36
N ASN A 145 0.61 -1.13 21.00
CA ASN A 145 0.95 0.10 21.73
C ASN A 145 1.69 1.15 20.89
N LEU A 146 1.98 0.86 19.63
CA LEU A 146 2.71 1.72 18.70
C LEU A 146 2.00 1.83 17.35
N ALA A 147 0.79 1.26 17.23
CA ALA A 147 0.05 1.25 15.98
C ALA A 147 -0.16 2.67 15.45
N GLY A 148 0.05 2.86 14.15
CA GLY A 148 0.00 4.16 13.49
C GLY A 148 1.26 5.02 13.65
N ARG A 149 2.31 4.57 14.36
CA ARG A 149 3.59 5.28 14.43
C ARG A 149 4.43 4.98 13.19
N GLY A 150 4.93 6.00 12.52
CA GLY A 150 5.88 5.88 11.43
C GLY A 150 7.25 5.37 11.92
N GLY A 151 7.88 4.52 11.12
CA GLY A 151 9.18 3.95 11.38
C GLY A 151 10.27 4.65 10.57
N TRP A 152 10.91 3.90 9.66
CA TRP A 152 12.02 4.39 8.84
C TRP A 152 11.57 5.47 7.83
N THR A 153 12.33 6.55 7.72
CA THR A 153 12.03 7.65 6.81
C THR A 153 13.22 8.02 5.92
N TRP A 154 12.97 8.85 4.90
CA TRP A 154 13.90 9.41 3.92
C TRP A 154 14.44 8.41 2.91
N TYR A 155 15.18 7.41 3.29
CA TYR A 155 15.78 6.43 2.38
C TYR A 155 14.78 5.34 2.01
N THR A 156 13.76 5.70 1.22
CA THR A 156 12.72 4.76 0.78
C THR A 156 12.26 5.07 -0.64
N GLY A 157 12.08 4.05 -1.46
CA GLY A 157 11.45 4.15 -2.77
C GLY A 157 9.93 4.33 -2.71
N SER A 158 9.31 4.19 -1.53
CA SER A 158 7.86 4.34 -1.39
C SER A 158 7.36 5.74 -1.71
N SER A 159 8.18 6.79 -1.53
CA SER A 159 7.81 8.16 -1.93
C SER A 159 7.61 8.30 -3.45
N SER A 160 8.46 7.68 -4.25
CA SER A 160 8.31 7.65 -5.71
C SER A 160 7.07 6.89 -6.14
N TRP A 161 6.80 5.76 -5.49
CA TRP A 161 5.57 5.00 -5.73
C TRP A 161 4.31 5.76 -5.31
N MET A 162 4.36 6.50 -4.19
CA MET A 162 3.25 7.36 -3.76
C MET A 162 2.95 8.44 -4.78
N TYR A 163 3.99 9.07 -5.35
CA TYR A 163 3.86 10.03 -6.44
C TYR A 163 3.23 9.38 -7.68
N ILE A 164 3.75 8.23 -8.10
CA ILE A 164 3.22 7.48 -9.26
C ILE A 164 1.75 7.09 -9.04
N ALA A 165 1.41 6.59 -7.87
CA ALA A 165 0.03 6.23 -7.53
C ALA A 165 -0.91 7.44 -7.66
N GLY A 166 -0.50 8.60 -7.13
CA GLY A 166 -1.29 9.83 -7.21
C GLY A 166 -1.46 10.33 -8.64
N ILE A 167 -0.37 10.47 -9.39
CA ILE A 167 -0.41 11.09 -10.72
C ILE A 167 -0.95 10.13 -11.78
N LYS A 168 -0.39 8.90 -11.84
CA LYS A 168 -0.73 7.96 -12.92
C LYS A 168 -2.02 7.20 -12.65
N TYR A 169 -2.27 6.80 -11.40
CA TYR A 169 -3.41 5.92 -11.10
C TYR A 169 -4.62 6.65 -10.52
N ILE A 170 -4.45 7.64 -9.64
CA ILE A 170 -5.60 8.41 -9.12
C ILE A 170 -6.01 9.51 -10.10
N LEU A 171 -5.09 10.41 -10.46
CA LEU A 171 -5.38 11.47 -11.43
C LEU A 171 -5.38 10.98 -12.87
N GLY A 172 -4.86 9.80 -13.13
CA GLY A 172 -4.91 9.14 -14.43
C GLY A 172 -4.02 9.73 -15.52
N LEU A 173 -3.06 10.58 -15.17
CA LEU A 173 -2.14 11.15 -16.17
C LEU A 173 -1.00 10.17 -16.45
N ASP A 174 -1.00 9.63 -17.65
CA ASP A 174 0.08 8.77 -18.17
C ASP A 174 0.64 9.35 -19.48
N ILE A 175 1.95 9.31 -19.63
CA ILE A 175 2.64 9.78 -20.82
C ILE A 175 3.56 8.66 -21.30
N GLU A 176 3.16 8.03 -22.39
CA GLU A 176 3.90 6.93 -22.98
C GLU A 176 4.11 7.17 -24.47
N ASN A 177 5.33 6.99 -24.94
CA ASN A 177 5.71 7.17 -26.35
C ASN A 177 5.30 8.53 -26.95
N GLY A 178 5.36 9.60 -26.15
CA GLY A 178 4.97 10.95 -26.55
C GLY A 178 3.46 11.19 -26.63
N MET A 179 2.66 10.22 -26.29
CA MET A 179 1.20 10.33 -26.17
C MET A 179 0.78 10.53 -24.72
N MET A 180 -0.11 11.49 -24.51
CA MET A 180 -0.76 11.72 -23.21
C MET A 180 -2.10 10.98 -23.16
N LYS A 181 -2.26 10.16 -22.12
CA LYS A 181 -3.51 9.47 -21.80
C LYS A 181 -4.01 9.97 -20.45
N ILE A 182 -5.31 10.22 -20.35
CA ILE A 182 -5.96 10.60 -19.10
C ILE A 182 -7.06 9.59 -18.80
N THR A 183 -6.89 8.83 -17.72
CA THR A 183 -7.83 7.79 -17.26
C THR A 183 -7.98 7.93 -15.73
N PRO A 184 -8.80 8.87 -15.26
CA PRO A 184 -8.89 9.17 -13.84
C PRO A 184 -9.63 8.09 -13.05
N HIS A 185 -9.16 7.85 -11.84
CA HIS A 185 -9.79 7.02 -10.82
C HIS A 185 -10.05 7.89 -9.56
N ILE A 186 -10.76 9.01 -9.78
CA ILE A 186 -11.10 9.97 -8.73
C ILE A 186 -12.38 9.55 -8.00
N PRO A 187 -12.55 9.92 -6.72
CA PRO A 187 -13.75 9.56 -5.97
C PRO A 187 -15.00 10.19 -6.57
N ALA A 188 -16.13 9.49 -6.46
CA ALA A 188 -17.40 9.87 -7.07
C ALA A 188 -17.93 11.25 -6.61
N ASN A 189 -17.48 11.75 -5.46
CA ASN A 189 -17.86 13.06 -4.94
C ASN A 189 -17.03 14.23 -5.47
N TRP A 190 -16.03 13.99 -6.34
CA TRP A 190 -15.31 15.06 -7.02
C TRP A 190 -16.06 15.47 -8.29
N GLU A 191 -16.40 16.74 -8.40
CA GLU A 191 -17.02 17.29 -9.62
C GLU A 191 -16.05 17.35 -10.81
N GLY A 192 -14.74 17.37 -10.52
CA GLY A 192 -13.68 17.40 -11.51
C GLY A 192 -12.36 17.85 -10.89
N TYR A 193 -11.34 17.92 -11.73
CA TYR A 193 -10.00 18.41 -11.35
C TYR A 193 -9.30 19.02 -12.58
N SER A 194 -8.22 19.72 -12.36
CA SER A 194 -7.38 20.25 -13.43
C SER A 194 -5.93 19.84 -13.25
N ILE A 195 -5.26 19.53 -14.34
CA ILE A 195 -3.83 19.25 -14.37
C ILE A 195 -3.14 20.30 -15.25
N ARG A 196 -2.08 20.93 -14.69
CA ARG A 196 -1.19 21.75 -15.48
C ARG A 196 0.12 20.98 -15.68
N TYR A 197 0.33 20.47 -16.89
CA TYR A 197 1.55 19.78 -17.28
C TYR A 197 2.47 20.73 -18.04
N LYS A 198 3.73 20.83 -17.62
CA LYS A 198 4.75 21.62 -18.32
C LYS A 198 5.75 20.63 -18.93
N SER A 199 5.73 20.52 -20.26
CA SER A 199 6.80 19.85 -21.01
C SER A 199 7.96 20.83 -21.20
N VAL A 200 9.17 20.39 -20.91
CA VAL A 200 10.37 21.20 -21.15
C VAL A 200 10.84 20.93 -22.56
N SER A 201 10.69 21.93 -23.43
CA SER A 201 11.42 21.96 -24.70
C SER A 201 12.72 22.73 -24.50
N TYR A 202 13.86 22.08 -24.72
CA TYR A 202 15.12 22.78 -24.84
C TYR A 202 15.19 23.36 -26.26
N THR A 203 15.08 24.67 -26.37
CA THR A 203 15.53 25.39 -27.58
C THR A 203 17.02 25.62 -27.42
N HIS A 204 17.80 24.99 -28.24
CA HIS A 204 19.22 25.28 -28.43
C HIS A 204 19.39 26.55 -29.29
#